data_e75641c79ceeed8cdffd0a998a6576df
#
_entry.id   e75641c79ceeed8cdffd0a998a6576df
#
_cell.length_a   1.000
_cell.length_b   1.000
_cell.length_c   1.000
_cell.angle_alpha   90.00
_cell.angle_beta   90.00
_cell.angle_gamma   90.00
#
_symmetry.space_group_name_H-M   'P 1'
#
loop_
_entity.id
_entity.type
_entity.pdbx_description
1 polymer ?
#
loop_
_entity_poly.entity_id
_entity_poly.type
_entity_poly.pdbx_seq_one_letter_code
_entity_poly.pdbx_strand_id
1 'polypeptide(L)'
;MKSKPQMPLDGKFGKDWKVTSPFGWRIHPIEKYKKHHNGVDLWGPKAKIWNEAWHDGTVVAAGTSKLKNPDGSLGGVGYYVDIRSKINGEWYTTRYAHMVENSLTVVKGEKVKAGTRLGIMGNTGASAGRHLHFEICKGKYLKWTSDGKGYVDPLKFVKATIAKWELDAEVGLPTPDTGEVLPAPVHEPEPKAPKPPVVKPKSAK
;
A
#
# COMPACT_ATOMS: atom_id res chain seq x y z
N MET A 1 12.29 -14.87 -16.36
CA MET A 1 13.22 -14.27 -15.37
C MET A 1 12.46 -13.34 -14.44
N LYS A 2 12.80 -13.32 -13.16
CA LYS A 2 12.25 -12.39 -12.19
C LYS A 2 12.90 -11.03 -12.30
N SER A 3 12.11 -10.01 -11.98
CA SER A 3 12.64 -8.65 -11.88
C SER A 3 13.25 -8.41 -10.51
N LYS A 4 14.34 -7.65 -10.46
CA LYS A 4 14.90 -7.16 -9.20
C LYS A 4 13.84 -6.37 -8.44
N PRO A 5 13.55 -6.68 -7.16
CA PRO A 5 12.68 -5.86 -6.33
C PRO A 5 13.21 -4.42 -6.24
N GLN A 6 12.32 -3.45 -6.11
CA GLN A 6 12.70 -2.04 -6.03
C GLN A 6 11.83 -1.26 -5.04
N MET A 7 12.14 0.00 -4.84
CA MET A 7 11.33 0.89 -4.00
C MET A 7 9.98 1.20 -4.67
N PRO A 8 8.91 1.52 -3.90
CA PRO A 8 7.55 1.64 -4.41
C PRO A 8 7.22 2.94 -5.15
N LEU A 9 8.18 3.83 -5.28
CA LEU A 9 8.06 5.12 -5.98
C LEU A 9 9.20 5.32 -6.95
N ASP A 10 8.92 5.99 -8.07
CA ASP A 10 9.97 6.46 -8.97
C ASP A 10 10.87 7.49 -8.27
N GLY A 11 12.17 7.51 -8.69
CA GLY A 11 13.18 8.36 -8.06
C GLY A 11 13.87 7.71 -6.85
N LYS A 12 14.70 8.50 -6.16
CA LYS A 12 15.59 8.04 -5.08
C LYS A 12 15.03 8.40 -3.70
N PHE A 13 14.95 7.40 -2.81
CA PHE A 13 14.64 7.61 -1.40
C PHE A 13 15.65 8.56 -0.75
N GLY A 14 15.15 9.50 0.07
CA GLY A 14 15.93 10.52 0.74
C GLY A 14 16.25 11.75 -0.11
N LYS A 15 16.25 11.63 -1.46
CA LYS A 15 16.46 12.72 -2.39
C LYS A 15 15.15 13.20 -3.03
N ASP A 16 14.45 12.30 -3.70
CA ASP A 16 13.24 12.63 -4.47
C ASP A 16 11.96 12.45 -3.65
N TRP A 17 12.00 11.63 -2.60
CA TRP A 17 10.87 11.41 -1.69
C TRP A 17 11.35 10.89 -0.32
N LYS A 18 10.50 11.02 0.69
CA LYS A 18 10.79 10.69 2.10
C LYS A 18 9.56 10.12 2.81
N VAL A 19 9.79 9.54 4.00
CA VAL A 19 8.73 9.15 4.93
C VAL A 19 8.14 10.40 5.59
N THR A 20 6.81 10.50 5.56
CA THR A 20 6.05 11.54 6.30
C THR A 20 5.29 10.97 7.48
N SER A 21 4.96 9.67 7.44
CA SER A 21 4.35 8.98 8.57
C SER A 21 4.81 7.52 8.61
N PRO A 22 5.45 7.07 9.71
CA PRO A 22 5.98 5.72 9.82
C PRO A 22 4.88 4.68 10.07
N PHE A 23 5.22 3.42 9.81
CA PHE A 23 4.46 2.24 10.24
C PHE A 23 4.44 2.12 11.77
N GLY A 24 3.33 1.60 12.31
CA GLY A 24 3.20 1.26 13.72
C GLY A 24 2.33 2.21 14.53
N TRP A 25 2.41 2.11 15.85
CA TRP A 25 1.60 2.91 16.75
C TRP A 25 1.99 4.38 16.74
N ARG A 26 1.03 5.27 16.45
CA ARG A 26 1.20 6.73 16.44
C ARG A 26 -0.05 7.45 16.92
N ILE A 27 0.08 8.74 17.26
CA ILE A 27 -1.08 9.61 17.41
C ILE A 27 -1.61 9.94 16.01
N HIS A 28 -2.87 9.62 15.74
CA HIS A 28 -3.47 9.88 14.44
C HIS A 28 -3.53 11.40 14.18
N PRO A 29 -3.06 11.90 13.01
CA PRO A 29 -2.91 13.33 12.78
C PRO A 29 -4.24 14.09 12.79
N ILE A 30 -5.34 13.45 12.36
CA ILE A 30 -6.68 14.06 12.31
C ILE A 30 -7.46 13.71 13.58
N GLU A 31 -7.56 12.42 13.91
CA GLU A 31 -8.42 11.90 14.98
C GLU A 31 -7.82 12.08 16.39
N LYS A 32 -6.51 12.44 16.50
CA LYS A 32 -5.78 12.78 17.74
C LYS A 32 -5.77 11.69 18.82
N TYR A 33 -6.08 10.45 18.49
CA TYR A 33 -5.92 9.31 19.41
C TYR A 33 -4.85 8.33 18.92
N LYS A 34 -4.41 7.44 19.81
CA LYS A 34 -3.40 6.42 19.49
C LYS A 34 -4.01 5.39 18.53
N LYS A 35 -3.41 5.24 17.35
CA LYS A 35 -3.87 4.33 16.29
C LYS A 35 -2.68 3.64 15.65
N HIS A 36 -2.84 2.37 15.29
CA HIS A 36 -1.84 1.66 14.51
C HIS A 36 -1.94 2.09 13.04
N HIS A 37 -0.81 2.46 12.47
CA HIS A 37 -0.66 2.76 11.05
C HIS A 37 -0.17 1.50 10.34
N ASN A 38 -1.05 0.85 9.57
CA ASN A 38 -0.78 -0.44 8.93
C ASN A 38 0.16 -0.34 7.73
N GLY A 39 0.52 0.87 7.34
CA GLY A 39 1.41 1.19 6.24
C GLY A 39 2.46 2.22 6.60
N VAL A 40 3.07 2.77 5.58
CA VAL A 40 3.95 3.93 5.65
C VAL A 40 3.48 4.98 4.66
N ASP A 41 3.50 6.26 5.05
CA ASP A 41 3.17 7.35 4.15
C ASP A 41 4.45 7.96 3.58
N LEU A 42 4.50 8.05 2.25
CA LEU A 42 5.64 8.51 1.47
C LEU A 42 5.26 9.74 0.65
N TRP A 43 6.08 10.77 0.70
CA TRP A 43 5.87 12.03 -0.01
C TRP A 43 7.12 12.50 -0.72
N GLY A 44 6.92 13.17 -1.86
CA GLY A 44 7.97 13.89 -2.59
C GLY A 44 7.46 15.18 -3.22
N PRO A 45 8.36 16.16 -3.48
CA PRO A 45 7.99 17.51 -3.92
C PRO A 45 7.57 17.60 -5.39
N LYS A 46 8.02 16.67 -6.25
CA LYS A 46 7.69 16.70 -7.68
C LYS A 46 6.19 16.61 -7.89
N ALA A 47 5.64 17.40 -8.82
CA ALA A 47 4.21 17.42 -9.13
C ALA A 47 3.68 16.04 -9.56
N LYS A 48 4.48 15.28 -10.30
CA LYS A 48 4.15 13.93 -10.76
C LYS A 48 5.19 12.94 -10.23
N ILE A 49 4.73 11.99 -9.40
CA ILE A 49 5.52 10.86 -8.90
C ILE A 49 4.69 9.61 -9.18
N TRP A 50 5.28 8.63 -9.86
CA TRP A 50 4.64 7.36 -10.13
C TRP A 50 4.76 6.44 -8.92
N ASN A 51 3.66 5.79 -8.57
CA ASN A 51 3.69 4.59 -7.73
C ASN A 51 4.09 3.43 -8.64
N GLU A 52 5.09 2.66 -8.24
CA GLU A 52 5.63 1.56 -9.02
C GLU A 52 5.54 0.25 -8.23
N ALA A 53 5.23 -0.84 -8.94
CA ALA A 53 5.24 -2.16 -8.32
C ALA A 53 6.64 -2.45 -7.75
N TRP A 54 6.75 -2.66 -6.44
CA TRP A 54 8.03 -2.93 -5.78
C TRP A 54 8.55 -4.34 -6.04
N HIS A 55 7.67 -5.26 -6.45
CA HIS A 55 7.95 -6.68 -6.71
C HIS A 55 7.05 -7.22 -7.82
N ASP A 56 7.48 -8.29 -8.50
CA ASP A 56 6.65 -9.02 -9.45
C ASP A 56 5.40 -9.56 -8.76
N GLY A 57 4.25 -9.52 -9.44
CA GLY A 57 3.00 -10.00 -8.85
C GLY A 57 1.81 -10.00 -9.78
N THR A 58 0.63 -10.20 -9.20
CA THR A 58 -0.65 -10.10 -9.90
C THR A 58 -1.51 -9.04 -9.24
N VAL A 59 -2.07 -8.13 -10.00
CA VAL A 59 -3.05 -7.14 -9.54
C VAL A 59 -4.32 -7.86 -9.10
N VAL A 60 -4.65 -7.80 -7.81
CA VAL A 60 -5.85 -8.44 -7.25
C VAL A 60 -7.00 -7.47 -7.07
N ALA A 61 -6.70 -6.17 -7.01
CA ALA A 61 -7.67 -5.09 -7.07
C ALA A 61 -7.05 -3.85 -7.70
N ALA A 62 -7.81 -3.11 -8.50
CA ALA A 62 -7.49 -1.79 -9.01
C ALA A 62 -8.79 -1.00 -9.18
N GLY A 63 -8.91 0.19 -8.61
CA GLY A 63 -10.13 0.98 -8.66
C GLY A 63 -10.26 1.96 -7.49
N THR A 64 -11.49 2.17 -7.04
CA THR A 64 -11.84 3.12 -5.99
C THR A 64 -12.36 2.42 -4.75
N SER A 65 -12.08 3.01 -3.58
CA SER A 65 -12.72 2.64 -2.31
C SER A 65 -14.24 2.81 -2.42
N LYS A 66 -15.00 1.90 -1.78
CA LYS A 66 -16.46 2.03 -1.66
C LYS A 66 -16.88 2.94 -0.50
N LEU A 67 -15.94 3.32 0.36
CA LEU A 67 -16.20 4.20 1.51
C LEU A 67 -16.38 5.65 1.04
N LYS A 68 -17.20 6.39 1.80
CA LYS A 68 -17.42 7.82 1.61
C LYS A 68 -17.01 8.58 2.85
N ASN A 69 -16.50 9.78 2.65
CA ASN A 69 -16.30 10.77 3.69
C ASN A 69 -17.66 11.36 4.15
N PRO A 70 -17.72 12.04 5.30
CA PRO A 70 -18.95 12.66 5.78
C PRO A 70 -19.59 13.66 4.81
N ASP A 71 -18.80 14.31 3.95
CA ASP A 71 -19.23 15.24 2.92
C ASP A 71 -19.68 14.58 1.61
N GLY A 72 -19.71 13.21 1.57
CA GLY A 72 -20.10 12.42 0.40
C GLY A 72 -18.98 12.20 -0.62
N SER A 73 -17.83 12.83 -0.46
CA SER A 73 -16.65 12.59 -1.31
C SER A 73 -16.10 11.19 -1.14
N LEU A 74 -15.18 10.76 -2.03
CA LEU A 74 -14.53 9.46 -1.94
C LEU A 74 -13.73 9.36 -0.64
N GLY A 75 -14.03 8.34 0.18
CA GLY A 75 -13.38 8.06 1.46
C GLY A 75 -12.40 6.89 1.41
N GLY A 76 -11.99 6.42 2.59
CA GLY A 76 -11.10 5.27 2.73
C GLY A 76 -9.78 5.45 1.98
N VAL A 77 -9.34 4.42 1.26
CA VAL A 77 -8.06 4.39 0.53
C VAL A 77 -8.06 5.16 -0.80
N GLY A 78 -9.19 5.76 -1.19
CA GLY A 78 -9.30 6.51 -2.43
C GLY A 78 -9.15 5.63 -3.68
N TYR A 79 -8.42 6.10 -4.67
CA TYR A 79 -7.97 5.28 -5.81
C TYR A 79 -6.77 4.45 -5.38
N TYR A 80 -6.82 3.14 -5.65
CA TYR A 80 -5.82 2.21 -5.15
C TYR A 80 -5.54 1.05 -6.09
N VAL A 81 -4.39 0.41 -5.89
CA VAL A 81 -3.99 -0.87 -6.50
C VAL A 81 -3.51 -1.81 -5.40
N ASP A 82 -4.01 -3.05 -5.42
CA ASP A 82 -3.52 -4.14 -4.59
C ASP A 82 -2.82 -5.18 -5.45
N ILE A 83 -1.60 -5.56 -5.08
CA ILE A 83 -0.79 -6.54 -5.79
C ILE A 83 -0.49 -7.71 -4.85
N ARG A 84 -0.73 -8.93 -5.31
CA ARG A 84 -0.35 -10.15 -4.62
C ARG A 84 0.93 -10.71 -5.21
N SER A 85 1.91 -10.97 -4.33
CA SER A 85 3.22 -11.49 -4.69
C SER A 85 3.59 -12.69 -3.82
N LYS A 86 4.36 -13.64 -4.37
CA LYS A 86 4.98 -14.73 -3.60
C LYS A 86 6.45 -14.39 -3.39
N ILE A 87 6.86 -14.19 -2.15
CA ILE A 87 8.20 -13.72 -1.77
C ILE A 87 8.80 -14.75 -0.83
N ASN A 88 9.92 -15.36 -1.23
CA ASN A 88 10.57 -16.43 -0.45
C ASN A 88 9.59 -17.55 -0.03
N GLY A 89 8.71 -17.98 -0.94
CA GLY A 89 7.72 -19.03 -0.68
C GLY A 89 6.44 -18.59 0.02
N GLU A 90 6.39 -17.38 0.59
CA GLU A 90 5.26 -16.84 1.33
C GLU A 90 4.45 -15.84 0.51
N TRP A 91 3.13 -15.82 0.73
CA TRP A 91 2.23 -14.85 0.08
C TRP A 91 2.17 -13.54 0.84
N TYR A 92 2.24 -12.44 0.07
CA TYR A 92 2.03 -11.08 0.55
C TYR A 92 1.08 -10.33 -0.37
N THR A 93 0.27 -9.47 0.21
CA THR A 93 -0.55 -8.52 -0.55
C THR A 93 -0.10 -7.10 -0.19
N THR A 94 0.21 -6.33 -1.20
CA THR A 94 0.68 -4.95 -1.10
C THR A 94 -0.39 -3.99 -1.59
N ARG A 95 -0.68 -2.93 -0.86
CA ARG A 95 -1.58 -1.84 -1.26
C ARG A 95 -0.82 -0.56 -1.53
N TYR A 96 -1.21 0.10 -2.61
CA TYR A 96 -0.82 1.45 -2.99
C TYR A 96 -2.08 2.30 -3.05
N ALA A 97 -2.23 3.29 -2.17
CA ALA A 97 -3.46 4.04 -1.98
C ALA A 97 -3.30 5.55 -2.25
N HIS A 98 -4.43 6.26 -2.23
CA HIS A 98 -4.57 7.70 -2.42
C HIS A 98 -4.10 8.24 -3.78
N MET A 99 -4.13 7.40 -4.83
CA MET A 99 -3.70 7.78 -6.18
C MET A 99 -4.61 8.87 -6.78
N VAL A 100 -4.06 9.58 -7.76
CA VAL A 100 -4.83 10.56 -8.56
C VAL A 100 -5.95 9.84 -9.30
N GLU A 101 -7.10 10.45 -9.36
CA GLU A 101 -8.25 9.97 -10.13
C GLU A 101 -7.88 9.74 -11.61
N ASN A 102 -8.37 8.63 -12.15
CA ASN A 102 -8.14 8.22 -13.55
C ASN A 102 -6.65 8.06 -13.94
N SER A 103 -5.73 7.92 -12.96
CA SER A 103 -4.30 7.72 -13.22
C SER A 103 -3.86 6.26 -13.19
N LEU A 104 -4.75 5.33 -12.85
CA LEU A 104 -4.43 3.90 -12.78
C LEU A 104 -4.07 3.38 -14.18
N THR A 105 -2.95 2.66 -14.26
CA THR A 105 -2.40 2.14 -15.52
C THR A 105 -2.52 0.62 -15.63
N VAL A 106 -3.07 -0.02 -14.61
CA VAL A 106 -3.22 -1.48 -14.53
C VAL A 106 -4.65 -1.86 -14.14
N VAL A 107 -5.03 -3.09 -14.47
CA VAL A 107 -6.36 -3.64 -14.16
C VAL A 107 -6.26 -4.93 -13.36
N LYS A 108 -7.34 -5.29 -12.66
CA LYS A 108 -7.42 -6.55 -11.91
C LYS A 108 -7.16 -7.75 -12.82
N GLY A 109 -6.32 -8.68 -12.37
CA GLY A 109 -5.89 -9.87 -13.09
C GLY A 109 -4.57 -9.70 -13.85
N GLU A 110 -4.11 -8.48 -14.06
CA GLU A 110 -2.87 -8.18 -14.77
C GLU A 110 -1.64 -8.66 -13.99
N LYS A 111 -0.67 -9.23 -14.69
CA LYS A 111 0.64 -9.57 -14.14
C LYS A 111 1.57 -8.37 -14.30
N VAL A 112 2.17 -7.95 -13.22
CA VAL A 112 3.11 -6.83 -13.17
C VAL A 112 4.51 -7.29 -12.80
N LYS A 113 5.49 -6.57 -13.30
CA LYS A 113 6.90 -6.70 -12.93
C LYS A 113 7.28 -5.58 -11.97
N ALA A 114 8.32 -5.80 -11.15
CA ALA A 114 8.91 -4.69 -10.41
C ALA A 114 9.25 -3.53 -11.38
N GLY A 115 8.90 -2.30 -11.01
CA GLY A 115 9.01 -1.12 -11.87
C GLY A 115 7.81 -0.81 -12.75
N THR A 116 6.82 -1.70 -12.83
CA THR A 116 5.57 -1.37 -13.54
C THR A 116 4.90 -0.17 -12.85
N ARG A 117 4.61 0.89 -13.61
CA ARG A 117 3.84 2.04 -13.13
C ARG A 117 2.41 1.62 -12.85
N LEU A 118 1.86 2.05 -11.71
CA LEU A 118 0.53 1.65 -11.24
C LEU A 118 -0.47 2.80 -11.26
N GLY A 119 0.01 4.01 -11.04
CA GLY A 119 -0.76 5.24 -10.97
C GLY A 119 0.06 6.36 -10.35
N ILE A 120 -0.46 7.57 -10.35
CA ILE A 120 0.23 8.78 -9.87
C ILE A 120 -0.10 8.99 -8.39
N MET A 121 0.91 9.32 -7.56
CA MET A 121 0.74 9.73 -6.16
C MET A 121 -0.25 10.89 -6.07
N GLY A 122 -1.33 10.72 -5.30
CA GLY A 122 -2.43 11.67 -5.20
C GLY A 122 -2.84 11.98 -3.77
N ASN A 123 -4.10 12.41 -3.63
CA ASN A 123 -4.72 12.81 -2.36
C ASN A 123 -6.20 12.38 -2.31
N THR A 124 -6.58 11.30 -2.99
CA THR A 124 -7.96 10.82 -3.00
C THR A 124 -8.27 9.97 -1.77
N GLY A 125 -9.53 9.91 -1.37
CA GLY A 125 -9.97 9.17 -0.20
C GLY A 125 -9.81 9.95 1.11
N ALA A 126 -9.69 9.23 2.23
CA ALA A 126 -9.48 9.82 3.56
C ALA A 126 -8.01 10.22 3.75
N SER A 127 -7.60 11.30 3.09
CA SER A 127 -6.23 11.79 3.05
C SER A 127 -6.18 13.29 3.33
N ALA A 128 -5.21 13.73 4.15
CA ALA A 128 -5.01 15.14 4.52
C ALA A 128 -4.03 15.87 3.59
N GLY A 129 -3.40 15.19 2.63
CA GLY A 129 -2.43 15.78 1.72
C GLY A 129 -1.84 14.74 0.77
N ARG A 130 -1.23 15.19 -0.32
CA ARG A 130 -0.68 14.30 -1.34
C ARG A 130 0.42 13.40 -0.79
N HIS A 131 0.23 12.08 -0.86
CA HIS A 131 1.21 11.05 -0.48
C HIS A 131 0.84 9.69 -1.09
N LEU A 132 1.77 8.75 -1.07
CA LEU A 132 1.48 7.33 -1.21
C LEU A 132 1.30 6.74 0.19
N HIS A 133 0.15 6.16 0.48
CA HIS A 133 -0.01 5.22 1.59
C HIS A 133 0.30 3.81 1.08
N PHE A 134 1.33 3.18 1.67
CA PHE A 134 1.91 1.93 1.21
C PHE A 134 1.86 0.87 2.32
N GLU A 135 1.12 -0.23 2.10
CA GLU A 135 0.94 -1.32 3.06
C GLU A 135 1.47 -2.64 2.50
N ILE A 136 2.01 -3.48 3.35
CA ILE A 136 2.33 -4.89 3.05
C ILE A 136 1.74 -5.77 4.14
N CYS A 137 0.86 -6.70 3.75
CA CYS A 137 0.24 -7.67 4.64
C CYS A 137 0.66 -9.09 4.24
N LYS A 138 1.03 -9.93 5.22
CA LYS A 138 1.29 -11.35 4.99
C LYS A 138 -0.03 -12.06 4.66
N GLY A 139 -0.04 -12.85 3.60
CA GLY A 139 -1.21 -13.58 3.13
C GLY A 139 -1.69 -13.17 1.76
N LYS A 140 -2.70 -13.91 1.26
CA LYS A 140 -3.27 -13.72 -0.09
C LYS A 140 -4.24 -12.54 -0.19
N TYR A 141 -4.66 -11.96 0.93
CA TYR A 141 -5.65 -10.89 1.04
C TYR A 141 -5.24 -9.88 2.09
N LEU A 142 -5.56 -8.62 1.84
CA LEU A 142 -5.48 -7.59 2.86
C LEU A 142 -6.64 -7.78 3.85
N LYS A 143 -6.30 -7.99 5.12
CA LYS A 143 -7.26 -8.00 6.24
C LYS A 143 -6.96 -6.80 7.11
N TRP A 144 -7.82 -5.79 7.04
CA TRP A 144 -7.65 -4.64 7.92
C TRP A 144 -7.74 -5.06 9.39
N THR A 145 -6.80 -4.60 10.21
CA THR A 145 -6.78 -4.80 11.66
C THR A 145 -6.45 -3.49 12.35
N SER A 146 -7.04 -3.25 13.51
CA SER A 146 -6.80 -2.03 14.29
C SER A 146 -5.46 -2.05 15.04
N ASP A 147 -4.86 -3.21 15.19
CA ASP A 147 -3.61 -3.46 15.93
C ASP A 147 -2.40 -3.77 15.02
N GLY A 148 -2.59 -3.78 13.71
CA GLY A 148 -1.55 -4.08 12.73
C GLY A 148 -1.23 -5.56 12.55
N LYS A 149 -2.00 -6.47 13.15
CA LYS A 149 -1.75 -7.90 13.05
C LYS A 149 -1.78 -8.36 11.58
N GLY A 150 -0.72 -9.05 11.16
CA GLY A 150 -0.53 -9.51 9.79
C GLY A 150 0.18 -8.50 8.88
N TYR A 151 0.31 -7.25 9.27
CA TYR A 151 1.08 -6.24 8.55
C TYR A 151 2.55 -6.26 8.94
N VAL A 152 3.41 -5.92 8.02
CA VAL A 152 4.86 -5.76 8.24
C VAL A 152 5.25 -4.31 7.98
N ASP A 153 6.34 -3.83 8.62
CA ASP A 153 6.91 -2.52 8.27
C ASP A 153 7.34 -2.52 6.79
N PRO A 154 6.64 -1.79 5.92
CA PRO A 154 6.83 -1.95 4.48
C PRO A 154 8.24 -1.58 4.00
N LEU A 155 8.82 -0.51 4.54
CA LEU A 155 10.15 -0.08 4.11
C LEU A 155 11.25 -1.01 4.58
N LYS A 156 11.16 -1.52 5.82
CA LYS A 156 12.12 -2.51 6.31
C LYS A 156 12.04 -3.79 5.48
N PHE A 157 10.81 -4.25 5.19
CA PHE A 157 10.58 -5.46 4.41
C PHE A 157 11.10 -5.34 2.97
N VAL A 158 10.79 -4.23 2.28
CA VAL A 158 11.27 -3.97 0.91
C VAL A 158 12.80 -3.91 0.86
N LYS A 159 13.43 -3.14 1.77
CA LYS A 159 14.89 -3.02 1.82
C LYS A 159 15.59 -4.37 2.08
N ALA A 160 15.07 -5.16 3.02
CA ALA A 160 15.60 -6.49 3.31
C ALA A 160 15.45 -7.45 2.11
N THR A 161 14.32 -7.37 1.39
CA THR A 161 14.08 -8.18 0.19
C THR A 161 15.02 -7.80 -0.95
N ILE A 162 15.27 -6.50 -1.17
CA ILE A 162 16.23 -6.00 -2.17
C ILE A 162 17.65 -6.49 -1.83
N ALA A 163 18.10 -6.30 -0.59
CA ALA A 163 19.43 -6.72 -0.13
C ALA A 163 19.64 -8.23 -0.27
N LYS A 164 18.62 -9.03 0.09
CA LYS A 164 18.69 -10.49 -0.11
C LYS A 164 18.79 -10.86 -1.59
N TRP A 165 18.00 -10.21 -2.46
CA TRP A 165 18.04 -10.45 -3.89
C TRP A 165 19.43 -10.16 -4.49
N GLU A 166 20.06 -9.04 -4.05
CA GLU A 166 21.40 -8.65 -4.47
C GLU A 166 22.44 -9.69 -4.02
N LEU A 167 22.37 -10.13 -2.77
CA LEU A 167 23.26 -11.17 -2.24
C LEU A 167 23.11 -12.50 -2.99
N ASP A 168 21.85 -12.95 -3.22
CA ASP A 168 21.60 -14.21 -3.94
C ASP A 168 22.15 -14.15 -5.38
N ALA A 169 22.05 -12.97 -6.03
CA ALA A 169 22.60 -12.76 -7.37
C ALA A 169 24.13 -12.78 -7.39
N GLU A 170 24.80 -12.21 -6.39
CA GLU A 170 26.28 -12.22 -6.27
C GLU A 170 26.84 -13.64 -6.09
N VAL A 171 26.14 -14.50 -5.32
CA VAL A 171 26.57 -15.88 -5.06
C VAL A 171 26.02 -16.90 -6.08
N GLY A 172 25.35 -16.43 -7.14
CA GLY A 172 24.85 -17.28 -8.23
C GLY A 172 23.69 -18.23 -7.83
N LEU A 173 23.01 -17.95 -6.72
CA LEU A 173 21.83 -18.70 -6.32
C LEU A 173 20.64 -18.39 -7.22
N PRO A 174 19.80 -19.41 -7.54
CA PRO A 174 18.59 -19.15 -8.32
C PRO A 174 17.66 -18.20 -7.55
N THR A 175 17.26 -17.11 -8.18
CA THR A 175 16.25 -16.21 -7.60
C THR A 175 14.96 -17.01 -7.35
N PRO A 176 14.39 -16.97 -6.13
CA PRO A 176 13.28 -17.85 -5.72
C PRO A 176 12.08 -17.80 -6.69
N ASP A 177 11.48 -18.93 -7.11
CA ASP A 177 10.41 -18.99 -8.10
C ASP A 177 9.07 -18.47 -7.57
N THR A 178 8.43 -17.53 -8.27
CA THR A 178 7.11 -16.97 -7.95
C THR A 178 5.99 -17.59 -8.79
N GLY A 179 6.27 -18.68 -9.46
CA GLY A 179 5.40 -19.29 -10.44
C GLY A 179 4.24 -20.08 -9.87
N GLU A 180 3.19 -19.44 -9.39
CA GLU A 180 1.84 -19.99 -9.38
C GLU A 180 0.82 -18.89 -9.68
N VAL A 181 0.15 -19.02 -10.81
CA VAL A 181 -0.99 -18.18 -11.20
C VAL A 181 -2.21 -18.74 -10.50
N LEU A 182 -2.62 -18.13 -9.39
CA LEU A 182 -3.93 -18.44 -8.81
C LEU A 182 -5.01 -17.60 -9.47
N PRO A 183 -6.24 -18.13 -9.61
CA PRO A 183 -7.38 -17.35 -10.09
C PRO A 183 -7.61 -16.11 -9.22
N ALA A 184 -8.14 -15.05 -9.82
CA ALA A 184 -8.45 -13.82 -9.12
C ALA A 184 -9.39 -14.09 -7.93
N PRO A 185 -9.09 -13.58 -6.73
CA PRO A 185 -9.92 -13.84 -5.56
C PRO A 185 -11.29 -13.18 -5.66
N VAL A 186 -12.28 -13.84 -5.09
CA VAL A 186 -13.58 -13.21 -4.79
C VAL A 186 -13.35 -12.13 -3.73
N HIS A 187 -13.84 -10.93 -3.97
CA HIS A 187 -13.73 -9.80 -3.04
C HIS A 187 -14.50 -10.12 -1.75
N GLU A 188 -13.83 -10.26 -0.61
CA GLU A 188 -14.50 -10.00 0.66
C GLU A 188 -14.73 -8.48 0.76
N PRO A 189 -15.93 -8.03 1.14
CA PRO A 189 -16.20 -6.60 1.29
C PRO A 189 -15.29 -5.99 2.36
N GLU A 190 -14.80 -4.77 2.10
CA GLU A 190 -14.06 -4.01 3.11
C GLU A 190 -14.87 -3.97 4.42
N PRO A 191 -14.26 -4.26 5.59
CA PRO A 191 -14.93 -4.16 6.87
C PRO A 191 -15.45 -2.72 7.05
N LYS A 192 -16.71 -2.59 7.47
CA LYS A 192 -17.31 -1.28 7.78
C LYS A 192 -16.41 -0.54 8.77
N ALA A 193 -16.07 0.70 8.44
CA ALA A 193 -15.33 1.56 9.35
C ALA A 193 -16.02 1.58 10.73
N PRO A 194 -15.27 1.48 11.85
CA PRO A 194 -15.85 1.63 13.17
C PRO A 194 -16.55 2.99 13.25
N LYS A 195 -17.80 2.98 13.77
CA LYS A 195 -18.56 4.23 13.98
C LYS A 195 -17.71 5.16 14.85
N PRO A 196 -17.63 6.46 14.52
CA PRO A 196 -16.96 7.42 15.39
C PRO A 196 -17.62 7.41 16.77
N PRO A 197 -16.85 7.60 17.87
CA PRO A 197 -17.43 7.68 19.21
C PRO A 197 -18.48 8.81 19.25
N VAL A 198 -19.66 8.49 19.76
CA VAL A 198 -20.73 9.47 19.95
C VAL A 198 -20.27 10.48 20.99
N VAL A 199 -19.89 11.66 20.56
CA VAL A 199 -19.60 12.79 21.45
C VAL A 199 -20.96 13.27 21.99
N LYS A 200 -21.27 12.93 23.24
CA LYS A 200 -22.44 13.53 23.91
C LYS A 200 -22.22 15.04 24.02
N PRO A 201 -23.23 15.87 23.65
CA PRO A 201 -23.13 17.31 23.85
C PRO A 201 -22.95 17.60 25.34
N LYS A 202 -21.94 18.45 25.66
CA LYS A 202 -21.80 18.98 27.03
C LYS A 202 -23.06 19.79 27.32
N SER A 203 -23.81 19.39 28.33
CA SER A 203 -24.91 20.19 28.87
C SER A 203 -24.37 21.54 29.31
N ALA A 204 -24.87 22.61 28.69
CA ALA A 204 -24.66 23.97 29.18
C ALA A 204 -25.31 24.09 30.55
N LYS A 205 -24.53 24.54 31.54
CA LYS A 205 -25.04 25.12 32.79
C LYS A 205 -24.98 26.62 32.66
#